data_c21cadeee872f0cadf16aca3f67be34f
#
_entry.id   c21cadeee872f0cadf16aca3f67be34f
#
_cell.length_a   1.000
_cell.length_b   1.000
_cell.length_c   1.000
_cell.angle_alpha   90.00
_cell.angle_beta   90.00
_cell.angle_gamma   90.00
#
_symmetry.space_group_name_H-M   'P 1'
#
loop_
_entity.id
_entity.type
_entity.pdbx_description
1 polymer ?
#
loop_
_entity_poly.entity_id
_entity_poly.type
_entity_poly.pdbx_seq_one_letter_code
_entity_poly.pdbx_strand_id
1 'polypeptide(L)'
;AYYPYNANVTFDPTKVDPFETYVNNWKIGSEQNEGNYTQYDLMTSTGSVQGDRLKGQIAFTMQHRMALAVVKMPNLTYSFTNGGIDDYLLPLTAGSFTVNNTQATPYYQESTDTYRFLVNPKKEFSIKGTYSGVSEMEYEAKGTLEGGTAKMYTIEDKSKINHTLQVGDYFCADGKIVSVDAETVPENVIGIVCYVGNSQPSVTHTELYSAEVDALRRDFPACTHGIVLSIKNS
;
A
#
# COMPACT_ATOMS: atom_id res chain seq x y z
N ALA A 1 -28.10 14.79 6.57
CA ALA A 1 -27.82 13.40 6.17
C ALA A 1 -26.56 12.90 6.87
N TYR A 2 -26.44 11.60 7.05
CA TYR A 2 -25.26 10.93 7.62
C TYR A 2 -25.16 9.50 7.09
N TYR A 3 -23.96 8.97 7.10
CA TYR A 3 -23.62 7.59 6.69
C TYR A 3 -22.41 7.10 7.53
N PRO A 4 -22.37 5.83 7.94
CA PRO A 4 -23.38 4.78 7.77
C PRO A 4 -24.63 5.03 8.63
N TYR A 5 -25.74 4.35 8.31
CA TYR A 5 -26.97 4.46 9.08
C TYR A 5 -26.79 3.96 10.51
N ASN A 6 -27.26 4.75 11.46
CA ASN A 6 -27.32 4.40 12.86
C ASN A 6 -28.61 4.97 13.50
N ALA A 7 -29.41 4.10 14.10
CA ALA A 7 -30.67 4.51 14.73
C ALA A 7 -30.48 5.44 15.95
N ASN A 8 -29.27 5.42 16.55
CA ASN A 8 -28.95 6.21 17.75
C ASN A 8 -28.18 7.50 17.42
N VAL A 9 -28.25 7.98 16.19
CA VAL A 9 -27.59 9.23 15.83
C VAL A 9 -28.20 10.40 16.61
N THR A 10 -27.33 11.24 17.14
CA THR A 10 -27.72 12.47 17.81
C THR A 10 -27.18 13.66 17.02
N PHE A 11 -27.99 14.69 16.84
CA PHE A 11 -27.57 15.94 16.21
C PHE A 11 -28.28 17.12 16.91
N ASP A 12 -27.60 18.26 16.93
CA ASP A 12 -28.13 19.51 17.48
C ASP A 12 -28.21 20.57 16.35
N PRO A 13 -29.37 20.86 15.81
CA PRO A 13 -29.55 21.77 14.70
C PRO A 13 -29.20 23.24 15.04
N THR A 14 -29.00 23.56 16.33
CA THR A 14 -28.67 24.92 16.79
C THR A 14 -27.17 25.18 16.71
N LYS A 15 -26.34 24.13 16.58
CA LYS A 15 -24.88 24.25 16.49
C LYS A 15 -24.42 24.53 15.06
N VAL A 16 -23.26 25.16 14.94
CA VAL A 16 -22.55 25.35 13.65
C VAL A 16 -22.23 24.01 13.00
N ASP A 17 -21.82 23.03 13.78
CA ASP A 17 -21.70 21.63 13.36
C ASP A 17 -22.74 20.79 14.12
N PRO A 18 -23.89 20.50 13.50
CA PRO A 18 -24.94 19.73 14.15
C PRO A 18 -24.53 18.33 14.62
N PHE A 19 -23.51 17.74 14.00
CA PHE A 19 -23.03 16.38 14.29
C PHE A 19 -21.79 16.33 15.16
N GLU A 20 -21.28 17.46 15.66
CA GLU A 20 -20.01 17.54 16.42
C GLU A 20 -19.93 16.50 17.55
N THR A 21 -20.96 16.42 18.38
CA THR A 21 -21.01 15.47 19.49
C THR A 21 -21.01 14.01 19.01
N TYR A 22 -21.73 13.73 17.94
CA TYR A 22 -21.80 12.40 17.34
C TYR A 22 -20.45 12.00 16.75
N VAL A 23 -19.77 12.90 16.02
CA VAL A 23 -18.42 12.70 15.46
C VAL A 23 -17.40 12.43 16.55
N ASN A 24 -17.41 13.22 17.64
CA ASN A 24 -16.46 13.06 18.75
C ASN A 24 -16.60 11.72 19.50
N ASN A 25 -17.81 11.15 19.49
CA ASN A 25 -18.13 9.87 20.12
C ASN A 25 -18.02 8.67 19.16
N TRP A 26 -17.75 8.93 17.86
CA TRP A 26 -17.66 7.86 16.87
C TRP A 26 -16.55 6.87 17.20
N LYS A 27 -16.85 5.59 17.07
CA LYS A 27 -15.91 4.51 17.35
C LYS A 27 -15.44 3.88 16.04
N ILE A 28 -14.14 3.89 15.85
CA ILE A 28 -13.48 3.21 14.75
C ILE A 28 -13.00 1.87 15.28
N GLY A 29 -13.38 0.78 14.63
CA GLY A 29 -12.92 -0.56 14.98
C GLY A 29 -11.48 -0.82 14.53
N SER A 30 -10.87 -1.83 15.12
CA SER A 30 -9.51 -2.27 14.75
C SER A 30 -9.46 -3.04 13.42
N GLU A 31 -10.56 -3.74 13.09
CA GLU A 31 -10.69 -4.50 11.84
C GLU A 31 -11.21 -3.59 10.72
N GLN A 32 -10.32 -2.92 10.00
CA GLN A 32 -10.64 -1.98 8.93
C GLN A 32 -10.38 -2.58 7.54
N ASN A 33 -10.54 -3.89 7.39
CA ASN A 33 -10.40 -4.58 6.12
C ASN A 33 -11.47 -4.13 5.09
N GLU A 34 -11.40 -4.63 3.86
CA GLU A 34 -12.30 -4.26 2.77
C GLU A 34 -13.78 -4.36 3.14
N GLY A 35 -14.18 -5.36 3.92
CA GLY A 35 -15.58 -5.56 4.33
C GLY A 35 -16.07 -4.57 5.38
N ASN A 36 -15.18 -4.02 6.19
CA ASN A 36 -15.54 -3.19 7.36
C ASN A 36 -15.18 -1.71 7.20
N TYR A 37 -14.24 -1.37 6.31
CA TYR A 37 -13.70 -0.02 6.17
C TYR A 37 -14.80 1.06 6.04
N THR A 38 -15.74 0.87 5.13
CA THR A 38 -16.81 1.83 4.85
C THR A 38 -17.78 2.01 6.01
N GLN A 39 -17.90 1.04 6.92
CA GLN A 39 -18.76 1.13 8.10
C GLN A 39 -18.17 2.06 9.18
N TYR A 40 -16.86 2.27 9.17
CA TYR A 40 -16.19 3.18 10.09
C TYR A 40 -15.97 4.57 9.51
N ASP A 41 -16.16 4.75 8.20
CA ASP A 41 -15.98 6.02 7.51
C ASP A 41 -17.24 6.90 7.65
N LEU A 42 -17.34 7.56 8.81
CA LEU A 42 -18.47 8.45 9.09
C LEU A 42 -18.48 9.64 8.13
N MET A 43 -19.60 9.80 7.46
CA MET A 43 -19.90 10.97 6.63
C MET A 43 -21.11 11.72 7.13
N THR A 44 -21.10 13.03 7.05
CA THR A 44 -22.28 13.88 7.36
C THR A 44 -22.47 14.92 6.26
N SER A 45 -23.73 15.36 6.08
CA SER A 45 -24.01 16.46 5.18
C SER A 45 -23.50 17.79 5.74
N THR A 46 -23.16 18.69 4.83
CA THR A 46 -22.85 20.09 5.13
C THR A 46 -24.09 20.94 4.93
N GLY A 47 -24.41 21.80 5.90
CA GLY A 47 -25.51 22.76 5.83
C GLY A 47 -26.90 22.13 5.76
N SER A 48 -27.90 22.99 5.48
CA SER A 48 -29.27 22.61 5.26
C SER A 48 -29.59 22.54 3.76
N VAL A 49 -30.40 21.58 3.38
CA VAL A 49 -30.86 21.42 1.99
C VAL A 49 -32.36 21.61 1.93
N GLN A 50 -32.82 22.45 1.02
CA GLN A 50 -34.26 22.60 0.72
C GLN A 50 -34.62 21.56 -0.36
N GLY A 51 -35.63 20.74 -0.05
CA GLY A 51 -36.18 19.81 -1.02
C GLY A 51 -36.99 20.54 -2.09
N ASP A 52 -36.82 20.19 -3.35
CA ASP A 52 -37.70 20.62 -4.42
C ASP A 52 -38.99 19.75 -4.38
N ARG A 53 -40.05 20.33 -3.89
CA ARG A 53 -41.35 19.66 -3.72
C ARG A 53 -41.92 19.13 -5.04
N LEU A 54 -41.56 19.76 -6.17
CA LEU A 54 -42.07 19.39 -7.49
C LEU A 54 -41.20 18.28 -8.13
N LYS A 55 -39.92 18.20 -7.79
CA LYS A 55 -39.01 17.20 -8.36
C LYS A 55 -38.89 15.92 -7.53
N GLY A 56 -39.41 15.94 -6.28
CA GLY A 56 -39.31 14.76 -5.40
C GLY A 56 -37.92 14.30 -5.06
N GLN A 57 -36.90 15.17 -5.28
CA GLN A 57 -35.48 14.85 -5.06
C GLN A 57 -34.86 15.80 -4.04
N ILE A 58 -34.02 15.25 -3.18
CA ILE A 58 -33.18 15.99 -2.25
C ILE A 58 -31.73 15.56 -2.46
N ALA A 59 -30.85 16.50 -2.75
CA ALA A 59 -29.42 16.25 -2.90
C ALA A 59 -28.68 16.76 -1.67
N PHE A 60 -27.79 15.92 -1.11
CA PHE A 60 -26.92 16.28 -0.01
C PHE A 60 -25.47 16.23 -0.46
N THR A 61 -24.70 17.25 -0.09
CA THR A 61 -23.23 17.17 -0.15
C THR A 61 -22.76 16.52 1.14
N MET A 62 -22.08 15.38 1.02
CA MET A 62 -21.52 14.63 2.13
C MET A 62 -20.03 14.92 2.27
N GLN A 63 -19.54 14.94 3.50
CA GLN A 63 -18.11 15.06 3.81
C GLN A 63 -17.69 13.95 4.76
N HIS A 64 -16.48 13.43 4.55
CA HIS A 64 -15.85 12.49 5.48
C HIS A 64 -15.54 13.22 6.79
N ARG A 65 -15.85 12.57 7.91
CA ARG A 65 -15.63 13.14 9.24
C ARG A 65 -14.41 12.52 9.94
N MET A 66 -14.04 11.32 9.55
CA MET A 66 -12.81 10.68 10.03
C MET A 66 -11.61 11.19 9.22
N ALA A 67 -10.42 11.03 9.75
CA ALA A 67 -9.19 11.29 9.03
C ALA A 67 -8.59 9.98 8.50
N LEU A 68 -7.77 10.06 7.46
CA LEU A 68 -7.16 8.90 6.81
C LEU A 68 -5.65 8.98 6.93
N ALA A 69 -5.06 8.02 7.66
CA ALA A 69 -3.63 7.77 7.63
C ALA A 69 -3.34 6.68 6.59
N VAL A 70 -2.45 6.97 5.66
CA VAL A 70 -2.03 6.05 4.60
C VAL A 70 -0.57 5.67 4.83
N VAL A 71 -0.28 4.40 5.05
CA VAL A 71 1.09 3.90 5.26
C VAL A 71 1.56 3.22 3.99
N LYS A 72 2.71 3.67 3.47
CA LYS A 72 3.40 3.04 2.36
C LYS A 72 4.69 2.41 2.86
N MET A 73 4.84 1.11 2.57
CA MET A 73 6.04 0.35 2.96
C MET A 73 7.23 0.72 2.06
N PRO A 74 8.47 0.52 2.53
CA PRO A 74 9.67 0.78 1.76
C PRO A 74 9.91 -0.33 0.72
N ASN A 75 10.88 -0.10 -0.15
CA ASN A 75 11.46 -1.12 -1.00
C ASN A 75 12.78 -1.63 -0.39
N LEU A 76 13.03 -2.93 -0.48
CA LEU A 76 14.35 -3.49 -0.32
C LEU A 76 15.12 -3.28 -1.63
N THR A 77 16.29 -2.66 -1.54
CA THR A 77 17.12 -2.39 -2.71
C THR A 77 18.20 -3.47 -2.86
N TYR A 78 18.17 -4.18 -3.99
CA TYR A 78 19.33 -4.96 -4.44
C TYR A 78 20.17 -4.06 -5.35
N SER A 79 21.38 -3.76 -4.91
CA SER A 79 22.36 -3.00 -5.71
C SER A 79 23.25 -4.01 -6.41
N PHE A 80 23.03 -4.16 -7.73
CA PHE A 80 23.80 -5.13 -8.50
C PHE A 80 25.20 -4.58 -8.84
N THR A 81 26.21 -5.43 -8.65
CA THR A 81 27.60 -5.09 -9.00
C THR A 81 27.89 -5.31 -10.49
N ASN A 82 26.94 -5.90 -11.22
CA ASN A 82 27.04 -6.11 -12.66
C ASN A 82 26.96 -4.76 -13.40
N GLY A 83 27.93 -4.49 -14.28
CA GLY A 83 27.90 -3.26 -15.08
C GLY A 83 26.68 -3.21 -16.01
N GLY A 84 25.95 -2.10 -15.99
CA GLY A 84 24.79 -1.86 -16.88
C GLY A 84 23.50 -2.52 -16.44
N ILE A 85 23.43 -3.07 -15.21
CA ILE A 85 22.20 -3.56 -14.59
C ILE A 85 21.79 -2.58 -13.48
N ASP A 86 20.56 -2.06 -13.56
CA ASP A 86 20.02 -1.14 -12.57
C ASP A 86 19.73 -1.85 -11.23
N ASP A 87 19.58 -1.07 -10.15
CA ASP A 87 19.14 -1.58 -8.86
C ASP A 87 17.76 -2.23 -8.98
N TYR A 88 17.56 -3.40 -8.35
CA TYR A 88 16.24 -4.03 -8.24
C TYR A 88 15.55 -3.57 -6.96
N LEU A 89 14.37 -2.99 -7.10
CA LEU A 89 13.56 -2.50 -6.00
C LEU A 89 12.44 -3.50 -5.70
N LEU A 90 12.58 -4.22 -4.60
CA LEU A 90 11.58 -5.17 -4.13
C LEU A 90 10.60 -4.47 -3.16
N PRO A 91 9.31 -4.29 -3.51
CA PRO A 91 8.31 -3.79 -2.59
C PRO A 91 8.18 -4.70 -1.37
N LEU A 92 8.25 -4.13 -0.17
CA LEU A 92 8.11 -4.89 1.07
C LEU A 92 6.68 -4.82 1.59
N THR A 93 6.21 -5.94 2.13
CA THR A 93 4.90 -6.03 2.78
C THR A 93 5.04 -5.87 4.29
N ALA A 94 4.01 -5.31 4.92
CA ALA A 94 3.96 -5.24 6.38
C ALA A 94 3.68 -6.61 6.99
N GLY A 95 4.36 -6.93 8.09
CA GLY A 95 4.13 -8.15 8.86
C GLY A 95 2.93 -8.04 9.80
N SER A 96 2.79 -6.90 10.48
CA SER A 96 1.71 -6.66 11.44
C SER A 96 1.43 -5.17 11.59
N PHE A 97 0.28 -4.85 12.17
CA PHE A 97 -0.08 -3.47 12.52
C PHE A 97 -0.70 -3.39 13.91
N THR A 98 -0.36 -2.32 14.61
CA THR A 98 -1.10 -1.85 15.78
C THR A 98 -1.47 -0.38 15.61
N VAL A 99 -2.65 0.00 16.11
CA VAL A 99 -3.07 1.40 16.24
C VAL A 99 -3.25 1.69 17.72
N ASN A 100 -2.50 2.65 18.26
CA ASN A 100 -2.48 2.98 19.68
C ASN A 100 -2.29 1.73 20.59
N ASN A 101 -1.32 0.87 20.21
CA ASN A 101 -0.98 -0.40 20.85
C ASN A 101 -2.09 -1.48 20.82
N THR A 102 -3.14 -1.31 20.04
CA THR A 102 -4.15 -2.34 19.78
C THR A 102 -3.92 -2.92 18.40
N GLN A 103 -3.89 -4.25 18.29
CA GLN A 103 -3.76 -4.93 17.00
C GLN A 103 -4.85 -4.44 16.04
N ALA A 104 -4.48 -4.18 14.79
CA ALA A 104 -5.36 -3.62 13.78
C ALA A 104 -5.12 -4.26 12.41
N THR A 105 -6.20 -4.38 11.65
CA THR A 105 -6.18 -4.83 10.25
C THR A 105 -6.56 -3.63 9.38
N PRO A 106 -5.66 -3.11 8.52
CA PRO A 106 -5.94 -1.98 7.64
C PRO A 106 -6.78 -2.40 6.43
N TYR A 107 -7.30 -1.39 5.72
CA TYR A 107 -7.70 -1.55 4.34
C TYR A 107 -6.45 -1.50 3.45
N TYR A 108 -6.13 -2.62 2.78
CA TYR A 108 -5.05 -2.66 1.80
C TYR A 108 -5.57 -2.27 0.43
N GLN A 109 -4.97 -1.26 -0.17
CA GLN A 109 -5.27 -0.86 -1.54
C GLN A 109 -4.17 -1.32 -2.50
N GLU A 110 -4.45 -2.37 -3.23
CA GLU A 110 -3.53 -3.02 -4.15
C GLU A 110 -3.02 -2.07 -5.25
N SER A 111 -3.90 -1.27 -5.85
CA SER A 111 -3.54 -0.37 -6.97
C SER A 111 -2.47 0.68 -6.63
N THR A 112 -2.28 0.98 -5.34
CA THR A 112 -1.29 1.96 -4.84
C THR A 112 -0.28 1.35 -3.90
N ASP A 113 -0.42 0.06 -3.58
CA ASP A 113 0.38 -0.67 -2.60
C ASP A 113 0.48 0.09 -1.27
N THR A 114 -0.69 0.38 -0.68
CA THR A 114 -0.78 1.18 0.55
C THR A 114 -1.76 0.58 1.54
N TYR A 115 -1.44 0.74 2.83
CA TYR A 115 -2.26 0.35 3.96
C TYR A 115 -2.97 1.59 4.53
N ARG A 116 -4.30 1.53 4.62
CA ARG A 116 -5.15 2.66 4.97
C ARG A 116 -5.83 2.45 6.30
N PHE A 117 -5.75 3.46 7.16
CA PHE A 117 -6.34 3.48 8.49
C PHE A 117 -7.21 4.72 8.66
N LEU A 118 -8.48 4.53 8.95
CA LEU A 118 -9.29 5.59 9.52
C LEU A 118 -8.84 5.85 10.95
N VAL A 119 -8.66 7.13 11.28
CA VAL A 119 -8.27 7.58 12.62
C VAL A 119 -9.20 8.69 13.09
N ASN A 120 -9.36 8.81 14.40
CA ASN A 120 -10.18 9.87 14.97
C ASN A 120 -9.58 11.25 14.69
N PRO A 121 -10.39 12.21 14.21
CA PRO A 121 -9.90 13.56 13.93
C PRO A 121 -9.44 14.26 15.21
N LYS A 122 -8.41 15.10 15.09
CA LYS A 122 -7.87 15.93 16.19
C LYS A 122 -7.37 15.14 17.39
N LYS A 123 -7.27 13.82 17.30
CA LYS A 123 -6.65 12.96 18.32
C LYS A 123 -5.32 12.47 17.82
N GLU A 124 -4.37 12.35 18.75
CA GLU A 124 -3.09 11.71 18.47
C GLU A 124 -3.30 10.23 18.15
N PHE A 125 -2.60 9.72 17.16
CA PHE A 125 -2.55 8.31 16.82
C PHE A 125 -1.10 7.88 16.59
N SER A 126 -0.85 6.59 16.82
CA SER A 126 0.40 5.92 16.53
C SER A 126 0.07 4.59 15.85
N ILE A 127 0.52 4.42 14.62
CA ILE A 127 0.46 3.18 13.85
C ILE A 127 1.85 2.58 13.87
N LYS A 128 1.99 1.37 14.41
CA LYS A 128 3.26 0.65 14.50
C LYS A 128 3.12 -0.72 13.89
N GLY A 129 4.25 -1.27 13.46
CA GLY A 129 4.31 -2.64 12.97
C GLY A 129 5.72 -3.03 12.58
N THR A 130 5.82 -4.19 11.92
CA THR A 130 7.09 -4.74 11.45
C THR A 130 7.03 -4.98 9.93
N TYR A 131 8.18 -5.06 9.30
CA TYR A 131 8.36 -5.53 7.92
C TYR A 131 9.67 -6.30 7.81
N SER A 132 9.75 -7.19 6.82
CA SER A 132 10.93 -8.03 6.59
C SER A 132 11.78 -7.48 5.44
N GLY A 133 12.72 -6.58 5.77
CA GLY A 133 13.74 -6.09 4.85
C GLY A 133 14.96 -7.03 4.79
N VAL A 134 16.18 -6.49 4.97
CA VAL A 134 17.40 -7.28 5.19
C VAL A 134 17.29 -8.08 6.50
N SER A 135 16.66 -7.49 7.50
CA SER A 135 16.24 -8.12 8.75
C SER A 135 14.81 -7.69 9.06
N GLU A 136 14.22 -8.22 10.14
CA GLU A 136 12.96 -7.71 10.65
C GLU A 136 13.19 -6.30 11.22
N MET A 137 12.38 -5.35 10.74
CA MET A 137 12.46 -3.93 11.08
C MET A 137 11.14 -3.46 11.67
N GLU A 138 11.22 -2.52 12.60
CA GLU A 138 10.04 -1.85 13.18
C GLU A 138 9.84 -0.49 12.53
N TYR A 139 8.59 -0.04 12.45
CA TYR A 139 8.24 1.30 12.01
C TYR A 139 7.15 1.94 12.89
N GLU A 140 7.10 3.25 12.87
CA GLU A 140 6.05 4.03 13.51
C GLU A 140 5.61 5.19 12.59
N ALA A 141 4.31 5.29 12.32
CA ALA A 141 3.66 6.45 11.72
C ALA A 141 2.73 7.09 12.75
N LYS A 142 2.97 8.34 13.11
CA LYS A 142 2.22 9.04 14.15
C LYS A 142 1.86 10.45 13.78
N GLY A 143 0.83 10.97 14.42
CA GLY A 143 0.42 12.36 14.23
C GLY A 143 -0.99 12.65 14.70
N THR A 144 -1.46 13.82 14.30
CA THR A 144 -2.83 14.30 14.48
C THR A 144 -3.32 14.81 13.13
N LEU A 145 -4.54 14.47 12.73
CA LEU A 145 -5.11 14.88 11.46
C LEU A 145 -6.47 15.55 11.65
N GLU A 146 -6.82 16.45 10.76
CA GLU A 146 -8.16 17.04 10.71
C GLU A 146 -9.15 16.09 10.04
N GLY A 147 -10.42 16.17 10.41
CA GLY A 147 -11.48 15.37 9.79
C GLY A 147 -11.60 15.65 8.30
N GLY A 148 -11.81 14.59 7.51
CA GLY A 148 -11.89 14.67 6.05
C GLY A 148 -10.55 14.87 5.35
N THR A 149 -9.43 14.80 6.09
CA THR A 149 -8.09 14.90 5.49
C THR A 149 -7.41 13.54 5.41
N ALA A 150 -6.50 13.40 4.44
CA ALA A 150 -5.65 12.23 4.28
C ALA A 150 -4.17 12.63 4.33
N LYS A 151 -3.34 11.79 4.94
CA LYS A 151 -1.89 11.97 4.94
C LYS A 151 -1.18 10.64 4.70
N MET A 152 -0.22 10.66 3.77
CA MET A 152 0.66 9.53 3.51
C MET A 152 1.89 9.58 4.43
N TYR A 153 2.21 8.43 5.00
CA TYR A 153 3.40 8.16 5.79
C TYR A 153 4.21 7.11 5.03
N THR A 154 5.26 7.57 4.36
CA THR A 154 6.18 6.67 3.66
C THR A 154 7.23 6.20 4.67
N ILE A 155 7.33 4.89 4.84
CA ILE A 155 8.37 4.28 5.65
C ILE A 155 9.63 4.21 4.79
N GLU A 156 10.74 4.68 5.32
CA GLU A 156 12.02 4.68 4.61
C GLU A 156 12.90 3.56 5.14
N ASP A 157 13.43 2.77 4.24
CA ASP A 157 14.52 1.83 4.48
C ASP A 157 15.66 2.17 3.53
N LYS A 158 16.83 2.46 4.10
CA LYS A 158 18.05 2.77 3.34
C LYS A 158 18.99 1.57 3.23
N SER A 159 18.55 0.43 3.74
CA SER A 159 19.33 -0.82 3.64
C SER A 159 19.42 -1.27 2.19
N LYS A 160 20.61 -1.72 1.82
CA LYS A 160 20.89 -2.27 0.49
C LYS A 160 21.55 -3.63 0.61
N ILE A 161 21.21 -4.53 -0.29
CA ILE A 161 21.91 -5.79 -0.50
C ILE A 161 22.79 -5.60 -1.74
N ASN A 162 24.11 -5.61 -1.55
CA ASN A 162 25.04 -5.68 -2.67
C ASN A 162 25.07 -7.12 -3.18
N HIS A 163 24.77 -7.32 -4.45
CA HIS A 163 24.68 -8.64 -5.04
C HIS A 163 25.27 -8.65 -6.46
N THR A 164 26.02 -9.67 -6.78
CA THR A 164 26.43 -9.93 -8.16
C THR A 164 25.44 -10.92 -8.74
N LEU A 165 24.52 -10.43 -9.58
CA LEU A 165 23.51 -11.29 -10.20
C LEU A 165 24.18 -12.28 -11.15
N GLN A 166 23.90 -13.57 -11.01
CA GLN A 166 24.48 -14.61 -11.84
C GLN A 166 23.47 -15.68 -12.22
N VAL A 167 23.76 -16.38 -13.32
CA VAL A 167 22.95 -17.53 -13.74
C VAL A 167 23.07 -18.61 -12.66
N GLY A 168 21.92 -19.14 -12.24
CA GLY A 168 21.82 -20.09 -11.15
C GLY A 168 21.28 -19.51 -9.85
N ASP A 169 21.29 -18.18 -9.68
CA ASP A 169 20.72 -17.54 -8.49
C ASP A 169 19.25 -17.92 -8.29
N TYR A 170 18.86 -18.08 -7.05
CA TYR A 170 17.51 -18.47 -6.66
C TYR A 170 16.60 -17.25 -6.59
N PHE A 171 15.45 -17.32 -7.25
CA PHE A 171 14.37 -16.34 -7.13
C PHE A 171 13.25 -16.89 -6.26
N CYS A 172 12.93 -16.19 -5.17
CA CYS A 172 12.03 -16.63 -4.12
C CYS A 172 10.61 -16.09 -4.31
N ALA A 173 9.62 -16.75 -3.71
CA ALA A 173 8.21 -16.34 -3.78
C ALA A 173 7.92 -14.97 -3.17
N ASP A 174 8.77 -14.49 -2.25
CA ASP A 174 8.71 -13.15 -1.65
C ASP A 174 9.48 -12.10 -2.48
N GLY A 175 9.93 -12.45 -3.69
CA GLY A 175 10.67 -11.57 -4.60
C GLY A 175 12.16 -11.44 -4.28
N LYS A 176 12.65 -12.07 -3.22
CA LYS A 176 14.07 -12.02 -2.87
C LYS A 176 14.93 -12.84 -3.83
N ILE A 177 16.17 -12.37 -4.03
CA ILE A 177 17.20 -13.06 -4.79
C ILE A 177 18.23 -13.58 -3.81
N VAL A 178 18.57 -14.87 -3.92
CA VAL A 178 19.59 -15.53 -3.09
C VAL A 178 20.65 -16.14 -4.00
N SER A 179 21.90 -15.94 -3.66
CA SER A 179 23.03 -16.45 -4.45
C SER A 179 22.96 -17.96 -4.63
N VAL A 180 23.33 -18.45 -5.80
CA VAL A 180 23.54 -19.88 -6.07
C VAL A 180 24.63 -20.47 -5.15
N ASP A 181 25.57 -19.63 -4.68
CA ASP A 181 26.64 -20.00 -3.76
C ASP A 181 26.22 -19.98 -2.28
N ALA A 182 24.93 -19.76 -1.98
CA ALA A 182 24.43 -19.78 -0.61
C ALA A 182 24.60 -21.17 0.02
N GLU A 183 24.95 -21.22 1.30
CA GLU A 183 25.15 -22.50 2.04
C GLU A 183 23.87 -23.35 2.07
N THR A 184 22.70 -22.72 1.99
CA THR A 184 21.41 -23.39 2.02
C THR A 184 20.50 -22.83 0.93
N VAL A 185 19.82 -23.73 0.22
CA VAL A 185 18.79 -23.35 -0.76
C VAL A 185 17.54 -22.89 0.00
N PRO A 186 16.96 -21.72 -0.31
CA PRO A 186 15.72 -21.26 0.34
C PRO A 186 14.54 -22.21 0.06
N GLU A 187 13.69 -22.43 1.05
CA GLU A 187 12.52 -23.32 0.91
C GLU A 187 11.44 -22.73 -0.02
N ASN A 188 11.40 -21.41 -0.17
CA ASN A 188 10.41 -20.67 -0.95
C ASN A 188 10.86 -20.34 -2.38
N VAL A 189 11.87 -21.03 -2.91
CA VAL A 189 12.34 -20.84 -4.30
C VAL A 189 11.22 -21.19 -5.28
N ILE A 190 10.97 -20.29 -6.23
CA ILE A 190 9.99 -20.47 -7.31
C ILE A 190 10.64 -20.44 -8.69
N GLY A 191 11.90 -20.02 -8.78
CA GLY A 191 12.60 -19.95 -10.06
C GLY A 191 14.12 -19.82 -9.90
N ILE A 192 14.81 -19.97 -11.01
CA ILE A 192 16.26 -19.84 -11.11
C ILE A 192 16.60 -18.83 -12.20
N VAL A 193 17.51 -17.91 -11.93
CA VAL A 193 18.01 -16.95 -12.92
C VAL A 193 18.70 -17.70 -14.05
N CYS A 194 18.19 -17.57 -15.26
CA CYS A 194 18.76 -18.23 -16.44
C CYS A 194 19.43 -17.27 -17.42
N TYR A 195 19.19 -15.97 -17.27
CA TYR A 195 19.83 -14.92 -18.06
C TYR A 195 20.02 -13.67 -17.18
N VAL A 196 21.17 -13.01 -17.33
CA VAL A 196 21.54 -11.79 -16.60
C VAL A 196 21.73 -10.64 -17.58
N GLY A 197 21.05 -9.52 -17.33
CA GLY A 197 21.08 -8.33 -18.18
C GLY A 197 19.71 -7.94 -18.72
N ASN A 198 19.67 -6.86 -19.49
CA ASN A 198 18.43 -6.43 -20.11
C ASN A 198 17.97 -7.45 -21.17
N SER A 199 16.78 -8.01 -20.95
CA SER A 199 16.21 -9.06 -21.81
C SER A 199 15.33 -8.51 -22.94
N GLN A 200 15.13 -7.18 -23.01
CA GLN A 200 14.29 -6.53 -24.02
C GLN A 200 14.99 -6.50 -25.38
N PRO A 201 14.47 -7.16 -26.44
CA PRO A 201 15.10 -7.20 -27.76
C PRO A 201 15.35 -5.82 -28.37
N SER A 202 14.47 -4.84 -28.13
CA SER A 202 14.67 -3.47 -28.62
C SER A 202 15.86 -2.73 -28.01
N VAL A 203 16.45 -3.28 -26.95
CA VAL A 203 17.66 -2.74 -26.31
C VAL A 203 18.89 -3.55 -26.68
N THR A 204 18.76 -4.88 -26.75
CA THR A 204 19.89 -5.80 -26.99
C THR A 204 20.14 -6.12 -28.47
N HIS A 205 19.12 -5.95 -29.34
CA HIS A 205 19.15 -6.23 -30.77
C HIS A 205 18.47 -5.11 -31.55
N THR A 206 18.96 -3.89 -31.38
CA THR A 206 18.35 -2.65 -31.92
C THR A 206 18.25 -2.62 -33.42
N GLU A 207 19.06 -3.41 -34.12
CA GLU A 207 19.06 -3.56 -35.59
C GLU A 207 17.88 -4.40 -36.11
N LEU A 208 17.27 -5.21 -35.26
CA LEU A 208 16.18 -6.13 -35.62
C LEU A 208 14.83 -5.75 -34.98
N TYR A 209 14.86 -5.06 -33.86
CA TYR A 209 13.65 -4.76 -33.08
C TYR A 209 13.57 -3.28 -32.73
N SER A 210 12.42 -2.67 -33.01
CA SER A 210 12.09 -1.34 -32.47
C SER A 210 11.32 -1.46 -31.16
N ALA A 211 11.21 -0.35 -30.44
CA ALA A 211 10.47 -0.29 -29.18
C ALA A 211 8.98 -0.64 -29.32
N GLU A 212 8.39 -0.34 -30.49
CA GLU A 212 6.97 -0.56 -30.79
C GLU A 212 6.63 -2.04 -30.98
N VAL A 213 7.59 -2.86 -31.45
CA VAL A 213 7.38 -4.30 -31.71
C VAL A 213 7.93 -5.19 -30.60
N ASP A 214 8.59 -4.60 -29.59
CA ASP A 214 9.11 -5.32 -28.45
C ASP A 214 7.99 -5.62 -27.44
N ALA A 215 7.45 -6.83 -27.51
CA ALA A 215 6.39 -7.28 -26.62
C ALA A 215 6.84 -7.32 -25.14
N LEU A 216 8.09 -7.67 -24.87
CA LEU A 216 8.61 -7.72 -23.51
C LEU A 216 8.70 -6.32 -22.90
N ARG A 217 9.20 -5.35 -23.66
CA ARG A 217 9.22 -3.94 -23.23
C ARG A 217 7.83 -3.35 -23.06
N ARG A 218 6.89 -3.69 -23.94
CA ARG A 218 5.50 -3.21 -23.87
C ARG A 218 4.76 -3.76 -22.65
N ASP A 219 4.84 -5.07 -22.43
CA ASP A 219 4.03 -5.77 -21.44
C ASP A 219 4.74 -5.82 -20.07
N PHE A 220 6.08 -5.84 -20.06
CA PHE A 220 6.92 -5.93 -18.86
C PHE A 220 8.09 -4.92 -18.92
N PRO A 221 7.81 -3.60 -18.90
CA PRO A 221 8.85 -2.57 -19.08
C PRO A 221 9.93 -2.59 -17.98
N ALA A 222 9.64 -3.14 -16.80
CA ALA A 222 10.58 -3.28 -15.69
C ALA A 222 11.47 -4.55 -15.80
N CYS A 223 11.27 -5.41 -16.81
CA CYS A 223 12.08 -6.62 -17.00
C CYS A 223 13.43 -6.27 -17.66
N THR A 224 14.33 -5.65 -16.90
CA THR A 224 15.62 -5.13 -17.36
C THR A 224 16.83 -5.78 -16.68
N HIS A 225 16.62 -6.65 -15.70
CA HIS A 225 17.69 -7.23 -14.87
C HIS A 225 18.09 -8.62 -15.31
N GLY A 226 17.15 -9.43 -15.81
CA GLY A 226 17.39 -10.81 -16.20
C GLY A 226 16.12 -11.59 -16.48
N ILE A 227 16.26 -12.88 -16.71
CA ILE A 227 15.14 -13.82 -16.90
C ILE A 227 15.24 -14.91 -15.84
N VAL A 228 14.10 -15.24 -15.25
CA VAL A 228 13.93 -16.32 -14.28
C VAL A 228 13.14 -17.46 -14.93
N LEU A 229 13.69 -18.67 -14.85
CA LEU A 229 13.00 -19.89 -15.25
C LEU A 229 12.25 -20.45 -14.04
N SER A 230 10.92 -20.60 -14.14
CA SER A 230 10.13 -21.24 -13.08
C SER A 230 10.50 -22.72 -12.91
N ILE A 231 10.68 -23.14 -11.66
CA ILE A 231 10.94 -24.55 -11.30
C ILE A 231 9.69 -25.28 -10.82
N LYS A 232 8.57 -24.57 -10.67
CA LYS A 232 7.27 -25.17 -10.32
C LYS A 232 6.39 -25.19 -11.58
N ASN A 233 5.89 -26.38 -11.93
CA ASN A 233 4.83 -26.47 -12.91
C ASN A 233 3.58 -25.82 -12.30
N SER A 234 3.00 -24.88 -13.03
CA SER A 234 1.72 -24.22 -12.70
C SER A 234 0.56 -25.19 -12.82
#